data_60c3b46720e12252a1ce07d02872331b
#
_entry.id   60c3b46720e12252a1ce07d02872331b
#
_cell.length_a   1.000
_cell.length_b   1.000
_cell.length_c   1.000
_cell.angle_alpha   90.00
_cell.angle_beta   90.00
_cell.angle_gamma   90.00
#
_symmetry.space_group_name_H-M   'P 1'
#
loop_
_entity.id
_entity.type
_entity.pdbx_description
1 polymer ?
#
loop_
_entity_poly.entity_id
_entity_poly.type
_entity_poly.pdbx_seq_one_letter_code
_entity_poly.pdbx_strand_id
1 'polypeptide(L)'
;MKWYDLITPLDDVSIRSLYGPYRKITIQQLELIPGETVLDIGCGSGLNFPLIMDKIGSRGTLIGVDFSGKMMARAQKQVDTNDWKNVRLFEQDVRHLDAANFAALMGASIQVDKIICTLGMSVFPDWRIVFDKTYALLKTGGKYGVMDLFSSENTLSTKLINFIASSEISRPVWEPLEAMCVNYHQEKHKAMNHGNDVIVIATGKKA
;
A
#
# COMPACT_ATOMS: atom_id res chain seq x y z
N MET A 1 11.06 -4.31 -20.57
CA MET A 1 10.54 -5.41 -19.73
C MET A 1 10.79 -4.99 -18.29
N LYS A 2 9.75 -4.68 -17.52
CA LYS A 2 9.90 -4.16 -16.16
C LYS A 2 10.19 -5.34 -15.22
N TRP A 3 11.10 -5.19 -14.32
CA TRP A 3 11.60 -6.18 -13.35
C TRP A 3 10.48 -6.92 -12.60
N TYR A 4 9.46 -6.18 -12.15
CA TYR A 4 8.27 -6.74 -11.49
C TYR A 4 7.51 -7.78 -12.34
N ASP A 5 7.70 -7.75 -13.65
CA ASP A 5 7.11 -8.73 -14.56
C ASP A 5 7.81 -10.09 -14.55
N LEU A 6 8.99 -10.17 -13.92
CA LEU A 6 9.77 -11.40 -13.76
C LEU A 6 9.54 -12.10 -12.42
N ILE A 7 8.86 -11.43 -11.46
CA ILE A 7 8.54 -12.02 -10.16
C ILE A 7 7.51 -13.15 -10.36
N THR A 8 7.88 -14.36 -10.01
CA THR A 8 7.11 -15.58 -10.25
C THR A 8 6.01 -15.79 -9.19
N PRO A 9 5.04 -16.71 -9.41
CA PRO A 9 4.01 -17.06 -8.42
C PRO A 9 4.55 -17.52 -7.06
N LEU A 10 5.78 -18.04 -7.01
CA LEU A 10 6.47 -18.43 -5.78
C LEU A 10 6.74 -17.24 -4.84
N ASP A 11 6.92 -16.05 -5.41
CA ASP A 11 7.20 -14.84 -4.63
C ASP A 11 5.96 -14.36 -3.87
N ASP A 12 4.75 -14.47 -4.45
CA ASP A 12 3.50 -14.12 -3.76
C ASP A 12 3.28 -14.97 -2.50
N VAL A 13 3.61 -16.27 -2.54
CA VAL A 13 3.49 -17.17 -1.38
C VAL A 13 4.50 -16.80 -0.30
N SER A 14 5.74 -16.53 -0.69
CA SER A 14 6.83 -16.14 0.22
C SER A 14 6.55 -14.76 0.83
N ILE A 15 6.15 -13.77 0.04
CA ILE A 15 5.80 -12.43 0.48
C ILE A 15 4.56 -12.46 1.39
N ARG A 16 3.55 -13.27 1.05
CA ARG A 16 2.35 -13.45 1.89
C ARG A 16 2.72 -14.02 3.26
N SER A 17 3.56 -15.07 3.29
CA SER A 17 3.98 -15.70 4.53
C SER A 17 4.83 -14.76 5.39
N LEU A 18 5.82 -14.09 4.78
CA LEU A 18 6.78 -13.24 5.48
C LEU A 18 6.16 -11.94 6.00
N TYR A 19 5.34 -11.26 5.19
CA TYR A 19 4.78 -9.94 5.52
C TYR A 19 3.30 -9.97 5.93
N GLY A 20 2.65 -11.12 5.87
CA GLY A 20 1.24 -11.28 6.24
C GLY A 20 0.87 -10.80 7.64
N PRO A 21 1.64 -11.12 8.69
CA PRO A 21 1.40 -10.61 10.04
C PRO A 21 1.42 -9.08 10.11
N TYR A 22 2.38 -8.44 9.45
CA TYR A 22 2.53 -6.99 9.48
C TYR A 22 1.43 -6.27 8.67
N ARG A 23 0.96 -6.87 7.55
CA ARG A 23 -0.24 -6.40 6.83
C ARG A 23 -1.47 -6.39 7.73
N LYS A 24 -1.66 -7.46 8.53
CA LYS A 24 -2.77 -7.53 9.49
C LYS A 24 -2.69 -6.41 10.52
N ILE A 25 -1.52 -6.16 11.10
CA ILE A 25 -1.31 -5.07 12.05
C ILE A 25 -1.64 -3.73 11.40
N THR A 26 -1.11 -3.46 10.20
CA THR A 26 -1.37 -2.21 9.46
C THR A 26 -2.87 -1.99 9.24
N ILE A 27 -3.59 -3.02 8.81
CA ILE A 27 -5.03 -2.95 8.55
C ILE A 27 -5.82 -2.79 9.86
N GLN A 28 -5.40 -3.41 10.96
CA GLN A 28 -6.01 -3.20 12.28
C GLN A 28 -5.84 -1.76 12.76
N GLN A 29 -4.66 -1.17 12.57
CA GLN A 29 -4.38 0.23 12.94
C GLN A 29 -5.14 1.24 12.09
N LEU A 30 -5.57 0.89 10.88
CA LEU A 30 -6.43 1.72 10.06
C LEU A 30 -7.86 1.84 10.61
N GLU A 31 -8.27 0.93 11.53
CA GLU A 31 -9.61 0.94 12.14
C GLU A 31 -10.72 0.97 11.09
N LEU A 32 -10.62 0.04 10.13
CA LEU A 32 -11.62 -0.07 9.06
C LEU A 32 -12.99 -0.45 9.63
N ILE A 33 -14.03 0.22 9.13
CA ILE A 33 -15.42 -0.07 9.48
C ILE A 33 -16.25 -0.40 8.24
N PRO A 34 -17.38 -1.13 8.39
CA PRO A 34 -18.26 -1.47 7.28
C PRO A 34 -18.77 -0.25 6.51
N GLY A 35 -18.69 -0.29 5.20
CA GLY A 35 -19.16 0.77 4.32
C GLY A 35 -18.12 1.80 3.90
N GLU A 36 -16.90 1.76 4.43
CA GLU A 36 -15.83 2.69 4.06
C GLU A 36 -15.30 2.46 2.64
N THR A 37 -14.78 3.53 2.06
CA THR A 37 -14.01 3.52 0.81
C THR A 37 -12.52 3.50 1.13
N VAL A 38 -11.83 2.46 0.70
CA VAL A 38 -10.40 2.24 0.95
C VAL A 38 -9.63 2.29 -0.37
N LEU A 39 -8.54 3.07 -0.42
CA LEU A 39 -7.60 3.12 -1.53
C LEU A 39 -6.32 2.37 -1.16
N ASP A 40 -6.00 1.30 -1.88
CA ASP A 40 -4.76 0.52 -1.77
C ASP A 40 -3.83 0.92 -2.92
N ILE A 41 -2.79 1.70 -2.62
CA ILE A 41 -1.83 2.20 -3.62
C ILE A 41 -0.61 1.28 -3.71
N GLY A 42 -0.22 0.94 -4.95
CA GLY A 42 0.76 -0.12 -5.18
C GLY A 42 0.23 -1.46 -4.69
N CYS A 43 -1.05 -1.75 -4.99
CA CYS A 43 -1.76 -2.91 -4.44
C CYS A 43 -1.19 -4.27 -4.88
N GLY A 44 -0.35 -4.28 -5.93
CA GLY A 44 0.27 -5.48 -6.47
C GLY A 44 -0.76 -6.54 -6.86
N SER A 45 -0.54 -7.77 -6.43
CA SER A 45 -1.44 -8.90 -6.67
C SER A 45 -2.68 -8.91 -5.74
N GLY A 46 -2.90 -7.88 -4.92
CA GLY A 46 -4.05 -7.76 -4.04
C GLY A 46 -3.93 -8.50 -2.69
N LEU A 47 -2.72 -8.65 -2.14
CA LEU A 47 -2.51 -9.36 -0.88
C LEU A 47 -3.21 -8.73 0.34
N ASN A 48 -3.57 -7.44 0.26
CA ASN A 48 -4.35 -6.75 1.30
C ASN A 48 -5.87 -7.01 1.15
N PHE A 49 -6.35 -7.36 -0.05
CA PHE A 49 -7.78 -7.36 -0.37
C PHE A 49 -8.62 -8.22 0.57
N PRO A 50 -8.26 -9.49 0.86
CA PRO A 50 -9.07 -10.30 1.77
C PRO A 50 -9.22 -9.68 3.15
N LEU A 51 -8.14 -9.05 3.65
CA LEU A 51 -8.13 -8.43 4.98
C LEU A 51 -8.97 -7.14 5.02
N ILE A 52 -8.93 -6.35 3.95
CA ILE A 52 -9.72 -5.11 3.83
C ILE A 52 -11.20 -5.46 3.65
N MET A 53 -11.52 -6.38 2.71
CA MET A 53 -12.89 -6.77 2.40
C MET A 53 -13.62 -7.39 3.59
N ASP A 54 -12.91 -8.16 4.44
CA ASP A 54 -13.43 -8.67 5.73
C ASP A 54 -13.95 -7.54 6.64
N LYS A 55 -13.32 -6.37 6.60
CA LYS A 55 -13.66 -5.23 7.46
C LYS A 55 -14.71 -4.31 6.88
N ILE A 56 -14.55 -3.94 5.60
CA ILE A 56 -15.48 -2.98 4.97
C ILE A 56 -16.79 -3.63 4.51
N GLY A 57 -16.77 -4.95 4.28
CA GLY A 57 -17.94 -5.70 3.83
C GLY A 57 -18.44 -5.30 2.43
N SER A 58 -19.62 -5.81 2.06
CA SER A 58 -20.21 -5.58 0.73
C SER A 58 -20.71 -4.14 0.49
N ARG A 59 -20.87 -3.34 1.53
CA ARG A 59 -21.30 -1.93 1.44
C ARG A 59 -20.14 -0.96 1.28
N GLY A 60 -18.91 -1.39 1.61
CA GLY A 60 -17.70 -0.59 1.39
C GLY A 60 -17.24 -0.68 -0.06
N THR A 61 -16.22 0.10 -0.40
CA THR A 61 -15.57 0.06 -1.71
C THR A 61 -14.08 -0.06 -1.53
N LEU A 62 -13.45 -1.05 -2.17
CA LEU A 62 -12.01 -1.16 -2.27
C LEU A 62 -11.56 -0.70 -3.66
N ILE A 63 -10.58 0.20 -3.67
CA ILE A 63 -9.96 0.71 -4.90
C ILE A 63 -8.49 0.29 -4.88
N GLY A 64 -8.08 -0.56 -5.82
CA GLY A 64 -6.69 -1.00 -5.99
C GLY A 64 -6.06 -0.29 -7.18
N VAL A 65 -4.87 0.27 -6.97
CA VAL A 65 -4.09 0.94 -8.03
C VAL A 65 -2.69 0.37 -8.08
N ASP A 66 -2.26 -0.08 -9.25
CA ASP A 66 -0.89 -0.52 -9.51
C ASP A 66 -0.53 -0.26 -10.97
N PHE A 67 0.77 -0.06 -11.27
CA PHE A 67 1.22 0.18 -12.65
C PHE A 67 1.53 -1.10 -13.43
N SER A 68 1.62 -2.25 -12.76
CA SER A 68 1.99 -3.53 -13.35
C SER A 68 0.74 -4.29 -13.81
N GLY A 69 0.53 -4.38 -15.12
CA GLY A 69 -0.59 -5.14 -15.70
C GLY A 69 -0.60 -6.61 -15.26
N LYS A 70 0.57 -7.23 -15.04
CA LYS A 70 0.64 -8.61 -14.54
C LYS A 70 0.16 -8.73 -13.10
N MET A 71 0.51 -7.78 -12.24
CA MET A 71 0.03 -7.74 -10.87
C MET A 71 -1.48 -7.47 -10.84
N MET A 72 -1.95 -6.53 -11.65
CA MET A 72 -3.38 -6.23 -11.79
C MET A 72 -4.19 -7.43 -12.28
N ALA A 73 -3.66 -8.22 -13.22
CA ALA A 73 -4.32 -9.47 -13.66
C ALA A 73 -4.46 -10.50 -12.52
N ARG A 74 -3.45 -10.59 -11.62
CA ARG A 74 -3.53 -11.45 -10.43
C ARG A 74 -4.53 -10.90 -9.41
N ALA A 75 -4.53 -9.59 -9.19
CA ALA A 75 -5.50 -8.92 -8.33
C ALA A 75 -6.92 -9.15 -8.85
N GLN A 76 -7.16 -9.00 -10.16
CA GLN A 76 -8.44 -9.27 -10.80
C GLN A 76 -8.89 -10.72 -10.58
N LYS A 77 -7.97 -11.70 -10.74
CA LYS A 77 -8.29 -13.10 -10.45
C LYS A 77 -8.75 -13.31 -9.00
N GLN A 78 -8.17 -12.60 -8.03
CA GLN A 78 -8.67 -12.67 -6.64
C GLN A 78 -10.07 -12.09 -6.53
N VAL A 79 -10.35 -10.94 -7.17
CA VAL A 79 -11.66 -10.30 -7.18
C VAL A 79 -12.71 -11.27 -7.74
N ASP A 80 -12.42 -11.89 -8.89
CA ASP A 80 -13.32 -12.83 -9.56
C ASP A 80 -13.55 -14.09 -8.72
N THR A 81 -12.47 -14.65 -8.14
CA THR A 81 -12.54 -15.87 -7.33
C THR A 81 -13.40 -15.70 -6.08
N ASN A 82 -13.39 -14.50 -5.48
CA ASN A 82 -14.15 -14.18 -4.26
C ASN A 82 -15.49 -13.51 -4.55
N ASP A 83 -15.84 -13.31 -5.82
CA ASP A 83 -17.07 -12.63 -6.28
C ASP A 83 -17.27 -11.23 -5.68
N TRP A 84 -16.17 -10.47 -5.48
CA TRP A 84 -16.24 -9.12 -4.93
C TRP A 84 -16.72 -8.10 -5.96
N LYS A 85 -17.96 -7.65 -5.85
CA LYS A 85 -18.58 -6.68 -6.78
C LYS A 85 -18.24 -5.22 -6.46
N ASN A 86 -17.68 -4.96 -5.30
CA ASN A 86 -17.34 -3.63 -4.77
C ASN A 86 -15.84 -3.35 -4.74
N VAL A 87 -15.06 -4.11 -5.53
CA VAL A 87 -13.63 -3.83 -5.77
C VAL A 87 -13.49 -3.20 -7.16
N ARG A 88 -12.74 -2.11 -7.24
CA ARG A 88 -12.37 -1.43 -8.49
C ARG A 88 -10.86 -1.46 -8.65
N LEU A 89 -10.37 -1.86 -9.82
CA LEU A 89 -8.95 -1.98 -10.11
C LEU A 89 -8.57 -1.04 -11.26
N PHE A 90 -7.46 -0.31 -11.08
CA PHE A 90 -6.94 0.60 -12.09
C PHE A 90 -5.46 0.35 -12.33
N GLU A 91 -5.10 -0.04 -13.57
CA GLU A 91 -3.72 -0.10 -14.01
C GLU A 91 -3.24 1.34 -14.27
N GLN A 92 -2.61 1.93 -13.27
CA GLN A 92 -2.22 3.34 -13.27
C GLN A 92 -0.93 3.56 -12.49
N ASP A 93 -0.06 4.41 -13.00
CA ASP A 93 1.08 4.91 -12.24
C ASP A 93 0.59 5.89 -11.16
N VAL A 94 0.83 5.54 -9.91
CA VAL A 94 0.36 6.31 -8.73
C VAL A 94 0.89 7.74 -8.74
N ARG A 95 2.02 8.01 -9.40
CA ARG A 95 2.55 9.38 -9.58
C ARG A 95 1.60 10.32 -10.31
N HIS A 96 0.68 9.76 -11.10
CA HIS A 96 -0.34 10.50 -11.83
C HIS A 96 -1.70 10.51 -11.13
N LEU A 97 -1.81 9.92 -9.94
CA LEU A 97 -3.05 9.81 -9.19
C LEU A 97 -3.34 11.08 -8.38
N ASP A 98 -3.63 12.19 -9.06
CA ASP A 98 -4.17 13.39 -8.42
C ASP A 98 -5.70 13.40 -8.40
N ALA A 99 -6.29 14.43 -7.78
CA ALA A 99 -7.74 14.52 -7.60
C ALA A 99 -8.52 14.51 -8.94
N ALA A 100 -8.00 15.15 -9.99
CA ALA A 100 -8.66 15.21 -11.29
C ALA A 100 -8.61 13.85 -11.99
N ASN A 101 -7.45 13.20 -11.99
CA ASN A 101 -7.27 11.87 -12.56
C ASN A 101 -8.11 10.84 -11.78
N PHE A 102 -8.08 10.90 -10.46
CA PHE A 102 -8.88 10.00 -9.62
C PHE A 102 -10.38 10.17 -9.86
N ALA A 103 -10.87 11.42 -9.97
CA ALA A 103 -12.25 11.69 -10.33
C ALA A 103 -12.64 11.12 -11.70
N ALA A 104 -11.75 11.22 -12.70
CA ALA A 104 -11.96 10.62 -14.01
C ALA A 104 -12.04 9.09 -13.94
N LEU A 105 -11.16 8.43 -13.20
CA LEU A 105 -11.19 6.98 -12.99
C LEU A 105 -12.45 6.51 -12.28
N MET A 106 -12.92 7.29 -11.30
CA MET A 106 -14.10 6.94 -10.51
C MET A 106 -15.43 7.35 -11.16
N GLY A 107 -15.39 8.20 -12.19
CA GLY A 107 -16.58 8.82 -12.79
C GLY A 107 -17.26 9.86 -11.91
N ALA A 108 -16.64 10.26 -10.80
CA ALA A 108 -17.15 11.26 -9.85
C ALA A 108 -16.01 11.82 -9.00
N SER A 109 -16.14 13.06 -8.56
CA SER A 109 -15.23 13.63 -7.55
C SER A 109 -15.55 13.01 -6.19
N ILE A 110 -14.70 12.10 -5.74
CA ILE A 110 -14.82 11.42 -4.44
C ILE A 110 -13.55 11.57 -3.63
N GLN A 111 -13.70 11.51 -2.33
CA GLN A 111 -12.60 11.31 -1.39
C GLN A 111 -12.75 9.95 -0.72
N VAL A 112 -11.63 9.37 -0.28
CA VAL A 112 -11.60 8.07 0.36
C VAL A 112 -11.52 8.20 1.89
N ASP A 113 -12.04 7.21 2.60
CA ASP A 113 -12.01 7.17 4.07
C ASP A 113 -10.65 6.71 4.60
N LYS A 114 -10.01 5.80 3.87
CA LYS A 114 -8.71 5.21 4.25
C LYS A 114 -7.81 5.07 3.03
N ILE A 115 -6.51 5.19 3.28
CA ILE A 115 -5.46 4.89 2.31
C ILE A 115 -4.47 3.93 2.94
N ILE A 116 -4.03 2.95 2.18
CA ILE A 116 -2.99 2.01 2.58
C ILE A 116 -1.94 1.87 1.48
N CYS A 117 -0.66 1.78 1.89
CA CYS A 117 0.45 1.39 1.04
C CYS A 117 1.30 0.36 1.78
N THR A 118 1.49 -0.80 1.19
CA THR A 118 2.32 -1.86 1.80
C THR A 118 3.43 -2.28 0.85
N LEU A 119 4.69 -2.09 1.27
CA LEU A 119 5.90 -2.38 0.50
C LEU A 119 5.97 -1.62 -0.83
N GLY A 120 5.39 -0.42 -0.89
CA GLY A 120 5.30 0.37 -2.11
C GLY A 120 6.04 1.70 -2.03
N MET A 121 6.03 2.39 -0.89
CA MET A 121 6.63 3.72 -0.77
C MET A 121 8.15 3.71 -1.00
N SER A 122 8.85 2.65 -0.57
CA SER A 122 10.28 2.47 -0.84
C SER A 122 10.59 2.23 -2.32
N VAL A 123 9.58 1.82 -3.10
CA VAL A 123 9.70 1.48 -4.52
C VAL A 123 9.35 2.64 -5.45
N PHE A 124 8.45 3.53 -5.06
CA PHE A 124 8.04 4.66 -5.91
C PHE A 124 9.20 5.67 -6.05
N PRO A 125 9.65 6.03 -7.27
CA PRO A 125 10.74 6.98 -7.45
C PRO A 125 10.48 8.32 -6.73
N ASP A 126 9.28 8.88 -6.92
CA ASP A 126 8.87 10.18 -6.40
C ASP A 126 7.91 10.01 -5.21
N TRP A 127 8.25 9.15 -4.24
CA TRP A 127 7.37 8.73 -3.17
C TRP A 127 6.72 9.85 -2.34
N ARG A 128 7.42 10.98 -2.15
CA ARG A 128 6.85 12.16 -1.45
C ARG A 128 5.74 12.79 -2.28
N ILE A 129 5.91 12.92 -3.59
CA ILE A 129 4.87 13.42 -4.49
C ILE A 129 3.67 12.47 -4.51
N VAL A 130 3.93 11.15 -4.50
CA VAL A 130 2.88 10.14 -4.40
C VAL A 130 2.11 10.30 -3.10
N PHE A 131 2.82 10.46 -1.98
CA PHE A 131 2.18 10.71 -0.68
C PHE A 131 1.29 11.96 -0.72
N ASP A 132 1.81 13.10 -1.15
CA ASP A 132 1.08 14.37 -1.18
C ASP A 132 -0.18 14.29 -2.02
N LYS A 133 -0.08 13.72 -3.23
CA LYS A 133 -1.22 13.54 -4.13
C LYS A 133 -2.30 12.64 -3.55
N THR A 134 -1.89 11.50 -3.02
CA THR A 134 -2.84 10.54 -2.44
C THR A 134 -3.41 11.03 -1.11
N TYR A 135 -2.62 11.73 -0.29
CA TYR A 135 -3.11 12.39 0.92
C TYR A 135 -4.20 13.44 0.64
N ALA A 136 -4.10 14.14 -0.51
CA ALA A 136 -5.16 15.05 -0.94
C ALA A 136 -6.50 14.34 -1.19
N LEU A 137 -6.48 13.07 -1.60
CA LEU A 137 -7.69 12.25 -1.81
C LEU A 137 -8.34 11.79 -0.50
N LEU A 138 -7.62 11.83 0.61
CA LEU A 138 -8.12 11.39 1.91
C LEU A 138 -9.08 12.43 2.49
N LYS A 139 -10.23 11.98 3.01
CA LYS A 139 -11.17 12.84 3.76
C LYS A 139 -10.52 13.40 5.02
N THR A 140 -10.94 14.58 5.46
CA THR A 140 -10.72 15.05 6.84
C THR A 140 -11.23 13.98 7.81
N GLY A 141 -10.43 13.64 8.79
CA GLY A 141 -10.73 12.54 9.70
C GLY A 141 -10.42 11.14 9.19
N GLY A 142 -10.07 10.98 7.90
CA GLY A 142 -9.62 9.71 7.33
C GLY A 142 -8.24 9.29 7.84
N LYS A 143 -7.90 8.00 7.72
CA LYS A 143 -6.59 7.47 8.13
C LYS A 143 -5.76 7.03 6.93
N TYR A 144 -4.47 7.31 6.99
CA TYR A 144 -3.45 6.82 6.06
C TYR A 144 -2.52 5.85 6.80
N GLY A 145 -2.26 4.68 6.20
CA GLY A 145 -1.36 3.66 6.75
C GLY A 145 -0.28 3.28 5.75
N VAL A 146 0.94 3.19 6.24
CA VAL A 146 2.11 2.71 5.49
C VAL A 146 2.75 1.55 6.22
N MET A 147 3.10 0.50 5.49
CA MET A 147 3.97 -0.58 5.95
C MET A 147 5.10 -0.74 4.95
N ASP A 148 6.33 -0.62 5.39
CA ASP A 148 7.47 -0.78 4.48
C ASP A 148 8.70 -1.33 5.21
N LEU A 149 9.66 -1.83 4.43
CA LEU A 149 10.96 -2.24 4.93
C LEU A 149 11.85 -1.00 5.08
N PHE A 150 12.56 -0.91 6.19
CA PHE A 150 13.51 0.16 6.45
C PHE A 150 14.84 -0.38 6.97
N SER A 151 15.94 0.17 6.44
CA SER A 151 17.29 -0.05 6.94
C SER A 151 18.04 1.28 7.01
N SER A 152 18.65 1.55 8.16
CA SER A 152 19.59 2.67 8.30
C SER A 152 21.01 2.30 7.85
N GLU A 153 21.27 1.02 7.55
CA GLU A 153 22.59 0.51 7.20
C GLU A 153 22.74 0.39 5.68
N ASN A 154 23.89 0.81 5.17
CA ASN A 154 24.26 0.66 3.77
C ASN A 154 25.17 -0.55 3.58
N THR A 155 24.67 -1.75 3.92
CA THR A 155 25.37 -3.02 3.81
C THR A 155 25.27 -3.62 2.40
N LEU A 156 26.05 -4.66 2.13
CA LEU A 156 25.91 -5.40 0.87
C LEU A 156 24.53 -6.06 0.75
N SER A 157 23.95 -6.52 1.86
CA SER A 157 22.60 -7.08 1.89
C SER A 157 21.52 -6.04 1.55
N THR A 158 21.61 -4.82 2.13
CA THR A 158 20.66 -3.74 1.80
C THR A 158 20.77 -3.30 0.33
N LYS A 159 22.00 -3.25 -0.23
CA LYS A 159 22.20 -2.98 -1.66
C LYS A 159 21.58 -4.08 -2.54
N LEU A 160 21.72 -5.33 -2.14
CA LEU A 160 21.12 -6.46 -2.87
C LEU A 160 19.59 -6.40 -2.82
N ILE A 161 18.99 -6.11 -1.66
CA ILE A 161 17.55 -5.93 -1.51
C ILE A 161 17.07 -4.77 -2.39
N ASN A 162 17.73 -3.62 -2.33
CA ASN A 162 17.40 -2.46 -3.15
C ASN A 162 17.47 -2.79 -4.65
N PHE A 163 18.49 -3.54 -5.08
CA PHE A 163 18.63 -3.98 -6.47
C PHE A 163 17.53 -4.97 -6.86
N ILE A 164 17.30 -6.02 -6.03
CA ILE A 164 16.31 -7.07 -6.30
C ILE A 164 14.87 -6.52 -6.26
N ALA A 165 14.53 -5.69 -5.30
CA ALA A 165 13.18 -5.14 -5.17
C ALA A 165 12.98 -3.83 -5.93
N SER A 166 14.01 -3.30 -6.62
CA SER A 166 14.01 -1.94 -7.19
C SER A 166 13.52 -0.90 -6.17
N SER A 167 13.90 -1.10 -4.90
CA SER A 167 13.46 -0.29 -3.76
C SER A 167 14.60 0.57 -3.22
N GLU A 168 14.28 1.51 -2.38
CA GLU A 168 15.25 2.27 -1.59
C GLU A 168 14.81 2.22 -0.13
N ILE A 169 15.20 1.14 0.57
CA ILE A 169 14.75 0.85 1.94
C ILE A 169 15.33 1.78 2.99
N SER A 170 16.22 2.70 2.64
CA SER A 170 16.71 3.77 3.53
C SER A 170 15.75 4.96 3.65
N ARG A 171 14.64 4.96 2.90
CA ARG A 171 13.66 6.05 2.92
C ARG A 171 12.83 6.05 4.19
N PRO A 172 12.76 7.17 4.91
CA PRO A 172 11.89 7.31 6.09
C PRO A 172 10.44 7.60 5.65
N VAL A 173 9.79 6.60 5.08
CA VAL A 173 8.47 6.71 4.45
C VAL A 173 7.33 7.13 5.39
N TRP A 174 7.57 7.15 6.69
CA TRP A 174 6.63 7.59 7.74
C TRP A 174 6.68 9.08 8.03
N GLU A 175 7.78 9.78 7.69
CA GLU A 175 7.95 11.22 8.00
C GLU A 175 6.78 12.11 7.55
N PRO A 176 6.21 11.94 6.34
CA PRO A 176 5.07 12.77 5.95
C PRO A 176 3.84 12.55 6.82
N LEU A 177 3.59 11.31 7.30
CA LEU A 177 2.50 11.03 8.24
C LEU A 177 2.75 11.70 9.59
N GLU A 178 3.98 11.60 10.10
CA GLU A 178 4.37 12.24 11.36
C GLU A 178 4.23 13.76 11.31
N ALA A 179 4.57 14.37 10.17
CA ALA A 179 4.52 15.82 9.99
C ALA A 179 3.10 16.38 9.74
N MET A 180 2.24 15.63 9.06
CA MET A 180 0.97 16.13 8.53
C MET A 180 -0.28 15.58 9.22
N CYS A 181 -0.15 14.52 10.01
CA CYS A 181 -1.28 13.85 10.61
C CYS A 181 -1.40 14.11 12.10
N VAL A 182 -2.62 14.12 12.61
CA VAL A 182 -2.91 13.98 14.04
C VAL A 182 -3.03 12.50 14.42
N ASN A 183 -2.87 12.17 15.69
CA ASN A 183 -2.91 10.79 16.18
C ASN A 183 -1.96 9.87 15.40
N TYR A 184 -0.76 10.39 15.11
CA TYR A 184 0.31 9.61 14.50
C TYR A 184 0.72 8.47 15.42
N HIS A 185 0.88 7.28 14.83
CA HIS A 185 1.36 6.09 15.51
C HIS A 185 2.38 5.37 14.63
N GLN A 186 3.48 4.90 15.23
CA GLN A 186 4.51 4.15 14.54
C GLN A 186 4.96 2.95 15.37
N GLU A 187 5.12 1.82 14.69
CA GLU A 187 5.75 0.61 15.23
C GLU A 187 6.91 0.16 14.34
N LYS A 188 7.95 -0.40 14.97
CA LYS A 188 9.08 -1.02 14.28
C LYS A 188 9.19 -2.47 14.72
N HIS A 189 9.12 -3.38 13.78
CA HIS A 189 9.26 -4.80 14.01
C HIS A 189 10.55 -5.28 13.35
N LYS A 190 11.33 -6.12 14.04
CA LYS A 190 12.54 -6.69 13.45
C LYS A 190 12.17 -7.51 12.22
N ALA A 191 12.80 -7.21 11.09
CA ALA A 191 12.59 -7.99 9.88
C ALA A 191 13.23 -9.37 10.00
N MET A 192 12.47 -10.41 9.66
CA MET A 192 13.00 -11.77 9.67
C MET A 192 14.05 -11.92 8.55
N ASN A 193 15.25 -12.40 8.93
CA ASN A 193 16.36 -12.69 8.02
C ASN A 193 17.17 -11.52 7.45
N HIS A 194 17.03 -10.29 7.96
CA HIS A 194 17.72 -9.12 7.39
C HIS A 194 18.50 -8.29 8.43
N GLY A 195 19.27 -8.91 9.32
CA GLY A 195 20.19 -8.19 10.22
C GLY A 195 19.47 -7.17 11.12
N ASN A 196 19.78 -5.86 10.95
CA ASN A 196 19.18 -4.75 11.69
C ASN A 196 18.00 -4.09 10.95
N ASP A 197 17.58 -4.66 9.82
CA ASP A 197 16.43 -4.16 9.07
C ASP A 197 15.13 -4.32 9.87
N VAL A 198 14.23 -3.38 9.70
CA VAL A 198 12.94 -3.37 10.39
C VAL A 198 11.79 -3.20 9.39
N ILE A 199 10.66 -3.80 9.73
CA ILE A 199 9.38 -3.45 9.13
C ILE A 199 8.84 -2.27 9.93
N VAL A 200 8.63 -1.16 9.27
CA VAL A 200 7.98 0.02 9.83
C VAL A 200 6.51 0.00 9.47
N ILE A 201 5.66 0.15 10.45
CA ILE A 201 4.23 0.38 10.30
C ILE A 201 3.95 1.77 10.86
N ALA A 202 3.37 2.64 10.07
CA ALA A 202 2.99 3.98 10.49
C ALA A 202 1.58 4.31 10.04
N THR A 203 0.81 4.92 10.91
CA THR A 203 -0.55 5.41 10.61
C THR A 203 -0.74 6.82 11.16
N GLY A 204 -1.61 7.58 10.50
CA GLY A 204 -1.97 8.91 10.95
C GLY A 204 -3.35 9.33 10.43
N LYS A 205 -4.02 10.19 11.16
CA LYS A 205 -5.34 10.73 10.82
C LYS A 205 -5.19 12.12 10.20
N LYS A 206 -5.84 12.36 9.07
CA LYS A 206 -5.90 13.69 8.46
C LYS A 206 -6.68 14.64 9.34
N ALA A 207 -6.08 15.80 9.66
CA ALA A 207 -6.72 16.84 10.45
C ALA A 207 -7.93 17.45 9.75
#